data_bbb1ae58415e6cfd46e5c599c8f11b65
#
_entry.id   bbb1ae58415e6cfd46e5c599c8f11b65
#
_cell.length_a   1.000
_cell.length_b   1.000
_cell.length_c   1.000
_cell.angle_alpha   90.00
_cell.angle_beta   90.00
_cell.angle_gamma   90.00
#
_symmetry.space_group_name_H-M   'P 1'
#
loop_
_entity.id
_entity.type
_entity.pdbx_description
1 polymer ?
#
loop_
_entity_poly.entity_id
_entity_poly.type
_entity_poly.pdbx_seq_one_letter_code
_entity_poly.pdbx_strand_id
1 'polypeptide(L)'
;NYTSAFLGSRDASTARYYPLYGRFEMRARVPHGQGLWPAFWLRHKAGSSAAEVDIVELFHNQVPGKVTSTLHFPNSIGSNVSKKNTTFETAVQGTGNWHTFAVEITNAGTNSVKFVFFVDGTQTLSYTNTNASSWTKGYENAAWDIALNMAIGGKYVGNPDSQLGYLPDVNKCSISYST
;
A
#
# COMPACT_ATOMS: atom_id res chain seq x y z
N ASN A 1 -15.77 9.15 18.13
CA ASN A 1 -15.68 9.08 16.67
C ASN A 1 -14.33 9.68 16.25
N TYR A 2 -13.65 9.02 15.34
CA TYR A 2 -12.39 9.49 14.75
C TYR A 2 -12.65 9.95 13.32
N THR A 3 -11.90 10.94 12.88
CA THR A 3 -11.87 11.38 11.48
C THR A 3 -10.55 10.93 10.85
N SER A 4 -10.58 10.56 9.59
CA SER A 4 -9.40 10.14 8.85
C SER A 4 -9.36 10.79 7.47
N ALA A 5 -8.20 10.69 6.80
CA ALA A 5 -8.03 11.21 5.46
C ALA A 5 -7.87 10.08 4.44
N PHE A 6 -8.43 10.29 3.27
CA PHE A 6 -8.25 9.46 2.09
C PHE A 6 -8.05 10.35 0.86
N LEU A 7 -6.98 10.08 0.11
CA LEU A 7 -6.67 10.74 -1.15
C LEU A 7 -6.57 9.66 -2.24
N GLY A 8 -7.27 9.85 -3.33
CA GLY A 8 -7.23 8.94 -4.47
C GLY A 8 -7.11 9.69 -5.79
N SER A 9 -6.28 9.20 -6.70
CA SER A 9 -6.11 9.85 -8.00
C SER A 9 -7.35 9.78 -8.87
N ARG A 10 -8.22 8.81 -8.66
CA ARG A 10 -9.52 8.69 -9.35
C ARG A 10 -10.61 9.59 -8.76
N ASP A 11 -10.42 10.02 -7.51
CA ASP A 11 -11.42 10.81 -6.78
C ASP A 11 -11.29 12.31 -7.06
N ALA A 12 -10.32 12.69 -7.89
CA ALA A 12 -10.19 14.05 -8.42
C ALA A 12 -11.30 14.37 -9.43
N SER A 13 -11.56 15.65 -9.67
CA SER A 13 -12.53 16.13 -10.68
C SER A 13 -12.27 15.57 -12.07
N THR A 14 -11.01 15.26 -12.38
CA THR A 14 -10.58 14.49 -13.54
C THR A 14 -9.86 13.23 -13.03
N ALA A 15 -10.56 12.10 -12.99
CA ALA A 15 -9.99 10.83 -12.58
C ALA A 15 -8.74 10.48 -13.38
N ARG A 16 -7.66 10.15 -12.69
CA ARG A 16 -6.38 9.77 -13.31
C ARG A 16 -6.06 8.32 -12.98
N TYR A 17 -5.67 7.60 -14.03
CA TYR A 17 -5.20 6.24 -13.94
C TYR A 17 -3.82 6.13 -14.57
N TYR A 18 -3.00 5.26 -14.01
CA TYR A 18 -1.62 5.01 -14.42
C TYR A 18 -1.49 3.63 -15.07
N PRO A 19 -0.60 3.42 -16.04
CA PRO A 19 -0.45 2.14 -16.73
C PRO A 19 -0.05 1.01 -15.77
N LEU A 20 -0.29 -0.24 -16.19
CA LEU A 20 0.08 -1.42 -15.42
C LEU A 20 1.55 -1.43 -15.01
N TYR A 21 2.45 -1.15 -15.94
CA TYR A 21 3.89 -1.21 -15.72
C TYR A 21 4.46 0.14 -15.34
N GLY A 22 5.42 0.13 -14.43
CA GLY A 22 6.11 1.33 -13.98
C GLY A 22 6.63 1.20 -12.56
N ARG A 23 7.22 2.28 -12.07
CA ARG A 23 7.62 2.44 -10.68
C ARG A 23 6.68 3.43 -10.00
N PHE A 24 6.12 3.00 -8.87
CA PHE A 24 5.29 3.82 -8.00
C PHE A 24 6.06 4.01 -6.69
N GLU A 25 6.31 5.26 -6.36
CA GLU A 25 7.16 5.59 -5.23
C GLU A 25 6.59 6.75 -4.43
N MET A 26 6.71 6.66 -3.12
CA MET A 26 6.39 7.72 -2.19
C MET A 26 7.54 7.91 -1.21
N ARG A 27 7.99 9.14 -1.01
CA ARG A 27 8.84 9.51 0.10
C ARG A 27 8.00 10.20 1.16
N ALA A 28 7.94 9.61 2.35
CA ALA A 28 7.04 10.08 3.38
C ALA A 28 7.62 9.90 4.80
N ARG A 29 7.09 10.69 5.72
CA ARG A 29 7.15 10.44 7.16
C ARG A 29 5.80 9.84 7.54
N VAL A 30 5.77 8.55 7.81
CA VAL A 30 4.52 7.84 8.04
C VAL A 30 4.18 7.90 9.53
N PRO A 31 2.99 8.38 9.91
CA PRO A 31 2.54 8.36 11.30
C PRO A 31 2.41 6.92 11.79
N HIS A 32 2.71 6.73 13.07
CA HIS A 32 2.60 5.44 13.73
C HIS A 32 1.94 5.62 15.09
N GLY A 33 1.39 4.55 15.61
CA GLY A 33 0.73 4.53 16.91
C GLY A 33 -0.39 3.51 16.93
N GLN A 34 -0.79 3.10 18.14
CA GLN A 34 -1.90 2.18 18.29
C GLN A 34 -3.17 2.74 17.63
N GLY A 35 -3.88 1.90 16.92
CA GLY A 35 -5.11 2.27 16.22
C GLY A 35 -4.89 3.08 14.94
N LEU A 36 -3.66 3.32 14.51
CA LEU A 36 -3.35 3.97 13.24
C LEU A 36 -3.03 2.94 12.16
N TRP A 37 -3.54 3.19 10.96
CA TRP A 37 -3.31 2.35 9.79
C TRP A 37 -3.09 3.23 8.56
N PRO A 38 -1.89 3.77 8.40
CA PRO A 38 -1.49 4.45 7.18
C PRO A 38 -1.23 3.43 6.05
N ALA A 39 -1.62 3.81 4.83
CA ALA A 39 -1.36 3.01 3.63
C ALA A 39 -1.06 3.87 2.41
N PHE A 40 -0.14 3.37 1.58
CA PHE A 40 0.10 3.79 0.20
C PHE A 40 -0.06 2.58 -0.70
N TRP A 41 -1.03 2.62 -1.59
CA TRP A 41 -1.45 1.45 -2.35
C TRP A 41 -2.05 1.80 -3.71
N LEU A 42 -2.18 0.80 -4.56
CA LEU A 42 -2.74 0.92 -5.90
C LEU A 42 -4.04 0.13 -5.98
N ARG A 43 -5.10 0.80 -6.43
CA ARG A 43 -6.39 0.18 -6.70
C ARG A 43 -6.54 -0.05 -8.20
N HIS A 44 -7.02 -1.22 -8.58
CA HIS A 44 -7.33 -1.49 -9.97
C HIS A 44 -8.52 -0.64 -10.44
N LYS A 45 -8.44 -0.14 -11.67
CA LYS A 45 -9.50 0.64 -12.32
C LYS A 45 -10.88 -0.05 -12.28
N ALA A 46 -10.91 -1.38 -12.41
CA ALA A 46 -12.15 -2.16 -12.37
C ALA A 46 -12.70 -2.38 -10.95
N GLY A 47 -12.03 -1.90 -9.91
CA GLY A 47 -12.49 -2.00 -8.52
C GLY A 47 -11.92 -3.20 -7.77
N SER A 48 -12.45 -3.43 -6.57
CA SER A 48 -11.89 -4.37 -5.58
C SER A 48 -11.99 -5.86 -5.93
N SER A 49 -12.72 -6.23 -6.97
CA SER A 49 -12.75 -7.61 -7.47
C SER A 49 -11.56 -7.98 -8.34
N ALA A 50 -10.76 -7.00 -8.71
CA ALA A 50 -9.53 -7.15 -9.47
C ALA A 50 -8.29 -7.12 -8.55
N ALA A 51 -7.13 -6.77 -9.09
CA ALA A 51 -5.90 -6.70 -8.30
C ALA A 51 -5.81 -5.44 -7.43
N GLU A 52 -5.10 -5.55 -6.31
CA GLU A 52 -4.70 -4.46 -5.43
C GLU A 52 -3.23 -4.65 -5.05
N VAL A 53 -2.50 -3.56 -4.95
CA VAL A 53 -1.07 -3.57 -4.62
C VAL A 53 -0.83 -2.62 -3.44
N ASP A 54 -0.66 -3.17 -2.24
CA ASP A 54 -0.34 -2.40 -1.06
C ASP A 54 1.17 -2.23 -0.98
N ILE A 55 1.66 -1.04 -1.36
CA ILE A 55 3.10 -0.76 -1.40
C ILE A 55 3.63 -0.71 0.02
N VAL A 56 2.91 -0.03 0.91
CA VAL A 56 3.19 -0.02 2.34
C VAL A 56 1.90 0.11 3.15
N GLU A 57 1.81 -0.72 4.16
CA GLU A 57 0.85 -0.62 5.25
C GLU A 57 1.58 -0.76 6.59
N LEU A 58 1.20 0.03 7.58
CA LEU A 58 1.71 -0.09 8.94
C LEU A 58 0.56 -0.42 9.90
N PHE A 59 0.69 -1.56 10.56
CA PHE A 59 -0.26 -2.04 11.57
C PHE A 59 0.41 -2.04 12.93
N HIS A 60 0.35 -0.94 13.65
CA HIS A 60 1.08 -0.82 14.91
C HIS A 60 0.69 -1.86 15.96
N ASN A 61 -0.59 -2.20 16.04
CA ASN A 61 -1.10 -3.18 17.01
C ASN A 61 -0.69 -4.62 16.72
N GLN A 62 -0.31 -4.95 15.48
CA GLN A 62 0.06 -6.33 15.12
C GLN A 62 1.53 -6.61 15.34
N VAL A 63 2.39 -5.74 14.86
CA VAL A 63 3.84 -5.84 15.06
C VAL A 63 4.45 -4.45 15.00
N PRO A 64 4.73 -3.85 16.15
CA PRO A 64 5.45 -2.58 16.19
C PRO A 64 6.77 -2.69 15.41
N GLY A 65 7.06 -1.80 14.47
CA GLY A 65 8.30 -1.79 13.70
C GLY A 65 8.22 -2.42 12.33
N LYS A 66 7.10 -3.00 11.94
CA LYS A 66 7.03 -3.71 10.67
C LYS A 66 6.27 -2.94 9.61
N VAL A 67 6.87 -2.90 8.45
CA VAL A 67 6.22 -2.50 7.21
C VAL A 67 5.67 -3.75 6.56
N THR A 68 4.43 -3.69 6.11
CA THR A 68 3.79 -4.75 5.33
C THR A 68 3.62 -4.29 3.89
N SER A 69 4.05 -5.11 2.94
CA SER A 69 3.67 -4.99 1.53
C SER A 69 2.81 -6.19 1.15
N THR A 70 1.68 -5.95 0.49
CA THR A 70 0.73 -7.01 0.15
C THR A 70 0.32 -6.93 -1.31
N LEU A 71 0.19 -8.09 -1.95
CA LEU A 71 -0.45 -8.25 -3.26
C LEU A 71 -1.75 -9.01 -3.07
N HIS A 72 -2.86 -8.40 -3.49
CA HIS A 72 -4.14 -9.04 -3.61
C HIS A 72 -4.47 -9.24 -5.08
N PHE A 73 -4.79 -10.46 -5.48
CA PHE A 73 -5.15 -10.75 -6.87
C PHE A 73 -6.15 -11.89 -6.95
N PRO A 74 -7.06 -11.89 -7.94
CA PRO A 74 -8.02 -12.94 -8.11
C PRO A 74 -7.34 -14.25 -8.52
N ASN A 75 -7.78 -15.36 -7.96
CA ASN A 75 -7.35 -16.69 -8.38
C ASN A 75 -8.33 -17.29 -9.42
N SER A 76 -8.03 -18.53 -9.86
CA SER A 76 -8.85 -19.26 -10.83
C SER A 76 -10.29 -19.51 -10.40
N ILE A 77 -10.57 -19.52 -9.11
CA ILE A 77 -11.91 -19.73 -8.53
C ILE A 77 -12.60 -18.43 -8.11
N GLY A 78 -12.01 -17.28 -8.42
CA GLY A 78 -12.63 -15.99 -8.11
C GLY A 78 -12.38 -15.48 -6.69
N SER A 79 -11.64 -16.20 -5.87
CA SER A 79 -11.21 -15.74 -4.55
C SER A 79 -9.92 -14.93 -4.66
N ASN A 80 -9.71 -13.99 -3.77
CA ASN A 80 -8.44 -13.27 -3.70
C ASN A 80 -7.36 -14.13 -3.03
N VAL A 81 -6.15 -14.05 -3.59
CA VAL A 81 -4.94 -14.62 -2.99
C VAL A 81 -4.05 -13.47 -2.59
N SER A 82 -3.51 -13.54 -1.39
CA SER A 82 -2.57 -12.54 -0.90
C SER A 82 -1.16 -13.08 -0.87
N LYS A 83 -0.19 -12.28 -1.28
CA LYS A 83 1.24 -12.48 -1.03
C LYS A 83 1.72 -11.33 -0.17
N LYS A 84 2.33 -11.64 0.94
CA LYS A 84 2.61 -10.67 2.00
C LYS A 84 4.04 -10.82 2.49
N ASN A 85 4.73 -9.71 2.68
CA ASN A 85 5.96 -9.64 3.46
C ASN A 85 5.77 -8.72 4.66
N THR A 86 6.04 -9.24 5.85
CA THR A 86 5.89 -8.51 7.12
C THR A 86 7.21 -8.38 7.87
N THR A 87 8.32 -8.84 7.27
CA THR A 87 9.58 -9.04 8.00
C THR A 87 10.56 -7.90 7.88
N PHE A 88 10.22 -6.84 7.19
CA PHE A 88 11.10 -5.70 7.10
C PHE A 88 11.04 -4.89 8.40
N GLU A 89 11.91 -5.23 9.32
CA GLU A 89 12.17 -4.42 10.51
C GLU A 89 12.97 -3.20 10.07
N THR A 90 12.30 -2.08 9.93
CA THR A 90 12.99 -0.82 9.75
C THR A 90 12.88 0.00 11.02
N ALA A 91 13.87 0.84 11.21
CA ALA A 91 13.74 2.01 12.05
C ALA A 91 12.67 3.02 11.52
N VAL A 92 11.78 2.61 10.62
CA VAL A 92 10.66 3.40 10.08
C VAL A 92 9.74 3.86 11.19
N GLN A 93 9.78 3.13 12.29
CA GLN A 93 8.93 3.44 13.42
C GLN A 93 9.41 4.61 14.24
N GLY A 94 8.48 5.47 14.49
CA GLY A 94 8.52 6.38 15.61
C GLY A 94 9.57 7.46 15.59
N THR A 95 10.43 7.43 14.62
CA THR A 95 11.53 8.39 14.56
C THR A 95 11.15 9.71 13.93
N GLY A 96 9.99 9.75 13.25
CA GLY A 96 9.64 10.89 12.42
C GLY A 96 10.59 11.09 11.25
N ASN A 97 11.31 10.06 10.85
CA ASN A 97 12.24 10.11 9.73
C ASN A 97 11.52 9.95 8.39
N TRP A 98 12.16 10.44 7.33
CA TRP A 98 11.72 10.24 5.98
C TRP A 98 12.19 8.90 5.45
N HIS A 99 11.26 8.14 4.87
CA HIS A 99 11.52 6.87 4.21
C HIS A 99 10.94 6.85 2.80
N THR A 100 11.52 6.05 1.93
CA THR A 100 11.05 5.86 0.56
C THR A 100 10.44 4.47 0.43
N PHE A 101 9.20 4.40 -0.03
CA PHE A 101 8.45 3.17 -0.26
C PHE A 101 8.14 3.06 -1.74
N ALA A 102 8.45 1.93 -2.36
CA ALA A 102 8.23 1.77 -3.78
C ALA A 102 7.82 0.36 -4.18
N VAL A 103 7.14 0.26 -5.34
CA VAL A 103 6.97 -0.98 -6.11
C VAL A 103 7.39 -0.74 -7.55
N GLU A 104 8.13 -1.68 -8.11
CA GLU A 104 8.35 -1.80 -9.54
C GLU A 104 7.49 -2.91 -10.10
N ILE A 105 6.70 -2.57 -11.13
CA ILE A 105 5.83 -3.51 -11.83
C ILE A 105 6.34 -3.64 -13.26
N THR A 106 6.74 -4.84 -13.64
CA THR A 106 7.36 -5.09 -14.94
C THR A 106 6.73 -6.27 -15.66
N ASN A 107 6.81 -6.26 -16.98
CA ASN A 107 6.45 -7.42 -17.79
C ASN A 107 7.43 -8.57 -17.51
N ALA A 108 6.91 -9.75 -17.23
CA ALA A 108 7.70 -10.95 -16.97
C ALA A 108 7.50 -12.04 -18.04
N GLY A 109 6.85 -11.70 -19.16
CA GLY A 109 6.54 -12.61 -20.26
C GLY A 109 5.04 -12.66 -20.59
N THR A 110 4.65 -13.57 -21.43
CA THR A 110 3.25 -13.73 -21.85
C THR A 110 2.36 -14.01 -20.64
N ASN A 111 1.33 -13.17 -20.45
CA ASN A 111 0.38 -13.26 -19.33
C ASN A 111 1.07 -13.31 -17.95
N SER A 112 2.18 -12.62 -17.81
CA SER A 112 3.00 -12.65 -16.61
C SER A 112 3.44 -11.24 -16.20
N VAL A 113 3.40 -10.98 -14.89
CA VAL A 113 3.77 -9.69 -14.30
C VAL A 113 4.62 -9.91 -13.06
N LYS A 114 5.68 -9.12 -12.94
CA LYS A 114 6.58 -9.15 -11.79
C LYS A 114 6.42 -7.87 -10.98
N PHE A 115 6.36 -8.05 -9.67
CA PHE A 115 6.35 -7.00 -8.66
C PHE A 115 7.60 -7.10 -7.80
N VAL A 116 8.27 -5.97 -7.60
CA VAL A 116 9.41 -5.88 -6.68
C VAL A 116 9.17 -4.68 -5.78
N PHE A 117 9.13 -4.91 -4.48
CA PHE A 117 8.89 -3.88 -3.47
C PHE A 117 10.19 -3.46 -2.81
N PHE A 118 10.26 -2.19 -2.45
CA PHE A 118 11.44 -1.59 -1.85
C PHE A 118 11.06 -0.69 -0.66
N VAL A 119 11.92 -0.69 0.35
CA VAL A 119 11.95 0.32 1.40
C VAL A 119 13.38 0.87 1.47
N ASP A 120 13.53 2.18 1.34
CA ASP A 120 14.81 2.87 1.32
C ASP A 120 15.83 2.24 0.33
N GLY A 121 15.34 1.85 -0.84
CA GLY A 121 16.13 1.20 -1.88
C GLY A 121 16.43 -0.29 -1.64
N THR A 122 16.12 -0.83 -0.47
CA THR A 122 16.30 -2.26 -0.17
C THR A 122 15.08 -3.04 -0.61
N GLN A 123 15.29 -4.09 -1.42
CA GLN A 123 14.22 -4.99 -1.84
C GLN A 123 13.65 -5.74 -0.65
N THR A 124 12.33 -5.67 -0.47
CA THR A 124 11.62 -6.31 0.65
C THR A 124 10.77 -7.50 0.21
N LEU A 125 10.19 -7.44 -1.00
CA LEU A 125 9.37 -8.51 -1.56
C LEU A 125 9.62 -8.58 -3.06
N SER A 126 9.66 -9.79 -3.62
CA SER A 126 9.59 -10.01 -5.06
C SER A 126 8.61 -11.14 -5.34
N TYR A 127 7.71 -10.91 -6.29
CA TYR A 127 6.72 -11.90 -6.70
C TYR A 127 6.46 -11.81 -8.19
N THR A 128 6.43 -12.96 -8.86
CA THR A 128 6.04 -13.05 -10.27
C THR A 128 4.74 -13.85 -10.37
N ASN A 129 3.72 -13.23 -10.93
CA ASN A 129 2.47 -13.92 -11.25
C ASN A 129 2.56 -14.49 -12.66
N THR A 130 2.46 -15.80 -12.77
CA THR A 130 2.44 -16.56 -14.04
C THR A 130 1.11 -17.26 -14.27
N ASN A 131 0.12 -17.04 -13.40
CA ASN A 131 -1.19 -17.69 -13.51
C ASN A 131 -2.07 -16.95 -14.53
N ALA A 132 -2.40 -17.62 -15.63
CA ALA A 132 -3.18 -17.04 -16.73
C ALA A 132 -4.57 -16.53 -16.28
N SER A 133 -5.22 -17.24 -15.35
CA SER A 133 -6.52 -16.79 -14.84
C SER A 133 -6.42 -15.52 -13.99
N SER A 134 -5.36 -15.40 -13.18
CA SER A 134 -5.09 -14.17 -12.43
C SER A 134 -4.70 -13.03 -13.38
N TRP A 135 -3.99 -13.33 -14.48
CA TRP A 135 -3.68 -12.34 -15.50
C TRP A 135 -4.96 -11.75 -16.09
N THR A 136 -5.82 -12.59 -16.66
CA THR A 136 -7.04 -12.13 -17.32
C THR A 136 -7.98 -11.36 -16.37
N LYS A 137 -8.09 -11.81 -15.14
CA LYS A 137 -9.00 -11.19 -14.16
C LYS A 137 -8.44 -9.97 -13.48
N GLY A 138 -7.12 -9.90 -13.30
CA GLY A 138 -6.49 -8.93 -12.42
C GLY A 138 -5.52 -7.97 -13.09
N TYR A 139 -4.91 -8.32 -14.21
CA TYR A 139 -3.82 -7.53 -14.78
C TYR A 139 -3.99 -7.18 -16.24
N GLU A 140 -4.72 -7.98 -17.02
CA GLU A 140 -4.97 -7.67 -18.41
C GLU A 140 -5.72 -6.34 -18.51
N ASN A 141 -5.15 -5.40 -19.26
CA ASN A 141 -5.66 -4.02 -19.36
C ASN A 141 -5.74 -3.26 -18.02
N ALA A 142 -4.97 -3.68 -17.03
CA ALA A 142 -4.94 -3.00 -15.76
C ALA A 142 -4.47 -1.57 -15.89
N ALA A 143 -5.12 -0.71 -15.14
CA ALA A 143 -4.68 0.66 -14.90
C ALA A 143 -4.88 0.94 -13.40
N TRP A 144 -3.93 1.63 -12.82
CA TRP A 144 -3.89 1.88 -11.39
C TRP A 144 -4.40 3.25 -11.02
N ASP A 145 -5.16 3.29 -9.96
CA ASP A 145 -5.47 4.47 -9.18
C ASP A 145 -4.58 4.47 -7.94
N ILE A 146 -3.87 5.56 -7.72
CA ILE A 146 -3.03 5.74 -6.54
C ILE A 146 -3.90 6.15 -5.36
N ALA A 147 -3.77 5.46 -4.25
CA ALA A 147 -4.47 5.76 -3.02
C ALA A 147 -3.50 5.95 -1.84
N LEU A 148 -3.79 6.98 -1.05
CA LEU A 148 -3.11 7.30 0.20
C LEU A 148 -4.17 7.47 1.28
N ASN A 149 -4.03 6.79 2.40
CA ASN A 149 -4.95 6.98 3.51
C ASN A 149 -4.30 6.82 4.87
N MET A 150 -5.00 7.36 5.86
CA MET A 150 -4.79 7.11 7.27
C MET A 150 -6.10 6.59 7.85
N ALA A 151 -6.26 5.28 8.01
CA ALA A 151 -7.38 4.74 8.77
C ALA A 151 -7.09 4.84 10.28
N ILE A 152 -8.14 5.07 11.07
CA ILE A 152 -8.02 5.24 12.52
C ILE A 152 -9.07 4.39 13.23
N GLY A 153 -8.63 3.55 14.14
CA GLY A 153 -9.50 2.71 14.95
C GLY A 153 -10.10 1.53 14.20
N GLY A 154 -11.08 0.91 14.83
CA GLY A 154 -11.82 -0.22 14.27
C GLY A 154 -11.28 -1.59 14.71
N LYS A 155 -11.94 -2.65 14.23
CA LYS A 155 -11.66 -4.02 14.68
C LYS A 155 -10.27 -4.53 14.31
N TYR A 156 -9.70 -4.01 13.24
CA TYR A 156 -8.44 -4.53 12.69
C TYR A 156 -7.21 -3.98 13.40
N VAL A 157 -7.18 -2.69 13.68
CA VAL A 157 -6.05 -2.01 14.33
C VAL A 157 -6.31 -1.59 15.77
N GLY A 158 -7.53 -1.84 16.27
CA GLY A 158 -7.94 -1.42 17.59
C GLY A 158 -8.23 0.09 17.67
N ASN A 159 -8.60 0.54 18.85
CA ASN A 159 -8.79 1.96 19.09
C ASN A 159 -7.46 2.63 19.45
N PRO A 160 -7.26 3.88 19.09
CA PRO A 160 -6.13 4.65 19.58
C PRO A 160 -6.11 4.65 21.11
N ASP A 161 -4.93 4.47 21.68
CA ASP A 161 -4.78 4.49 23.13
C ASP A 161 -4.90 5.93 23.64
N SER A 162 -5.95 6.18 24.43
CA SER A 162 -6.19 7.48 25.04
C SER A 162 -5.18 7.83 26.16
N GLN A 163 -4.46 6.81 26.64
CA GLN A 163 -3.51 6.98 27.75
C GLN A 163 -2.12 7.47 27.27
N LEU A 164 -1.77 7.23 26.03
CA LEU A 164 -0.43 7.55 25.53
C LEU A 164 -0.27 8.96 24.97
N GLY A 165 -1.34 9.75 24.91
CA GLY A 165 -1.26 11.13 24.41
C GLY A 165 -0.76 11.26 22.96
N TYR A 166 -0.58 10.16 22.27
CA TYR A 166 -0.07 10.07 20.91
C TYR A 166 -1.22 10.04 19.91
N LEU A 167 -2.01 11.08 19.92
CA LEU A 167 -2.60 11.50 18.65
C LEU A 167 -1.41 12.16 17.90
N PRO A 168 -0.96 11.61 16.77
CA PRO A 168 0.03 12.32 15.98
C PRO A 168 -0.53 13.71 15.71
N ASP A 169 0.29 14.70 15.84
CA ASP A 169 -0.09 16.05 15.44
C ASP A 169 -0.34 16.01 13.93
N VAL A 170 -1.61 15.78 13.58
CA VAL A 170 -2.08 15.65 12.19
C VAL A 170 -1.74 16.90 11.34
N ASN A 171 -1.42 18.00 12.00
CA ASN A 171 -0.95 19.22 11.34
C ASN A 171 0.48 19.12 10.81
N LYS A 172 1.21 18.06 11.14
CA LYS A 172 2.60 17.82 10.70
C LYS A 172 2.76 16.73 9.64
N CYS A 173 1.67 16.14 9.16
CA CYS A 173 1.74 15.23 8.01
C CYS A 173 1.98 16.05 6.73
N SER A 174 3.21 16.10 6.26
CA SER A 174 3.53 16.63 4.93
C SER A 174 3.79 15.48 3.97
N ILE A 175 3.00 15.42 2.89
CA ILE A 175 3.27 14.55 1.75
C ILE A 175 3.91 15.42 0.68
N SER A 176 5.13 15.12 0.27
CA SER A 176 5.76 15.76 -0.86
C SER A 176 5.73 14.83 -2.07
N TYR A 177 5.36 15.36 -3.22
CA TYR A 177 5.43 14.67 -4.50
C TYR A 177 6.66 15.15 -5.24
N SER A 178 7.45 14.23 -5.77
CA SER A 178 8.40 14.54 -6.83
C SER A 178 7.84 14.02 -8.15
N THR A 179 7.73 14.90 -9.09
CA THR A 179 7.44 14.59 -10.51
C THR A 179 8.68 14.00 -11.17
#